data_e7836206bd89a38d247cce21178aa936
#
_entry.id   e7836206bd89a38d247cce21178aa936
#
_cell.length_a   1.000
_cell.length_b   1.000
_cell.length_c   1.000
_cell.angle_alpha   90.00
_cell.angle_beta   90.00
_cell.angle_gamma   90.00
#
_symmetry.space_group_name_H-M   'P 1'
#
loop_
_entity.id
_entity.type
_entity.pdbx_description
1 polymer ?
#
loop_
_entity_poly.entity_id
_entity_poly.type
_entity_poly.pdbx_seq_one_letter_code
_entity_poly.pdbx_strand_id
1 'polypeptide(L)'
;MTTAKKPKKQKLRNAEYYNLQETFDTLFADSKDGKRFTKLMPIILSEQNICLAYRNLKKNSGSKTAGTDKKTIKNLETWTEFDLVQYVRKRLHWYVPQPVRRVEIPKDNGKTRPLGIPTITDRLIQQCILQVLEPICEAKFHDKSFGFRPNRSQENAVAVAYALAQRQNLHYVVDLDIKGFFDNVNHGKLLRQMWSIGIRDKQLLSIVSAMLKAEVAGIGFPDKGTPQGGL
;
A
#
# COMPACT_ATOMS: atom_id res chain seq x y z
N MET A 1 -41.21 12.20 -28.83
CA MET A 1 -40.94 12.59 -27.42
C MET A 1 -39.92 11.64 -26.84
N THR A 2 -38.65 12.04 -26.81
CA THR A 2 -37.57 11.23 -26.25
C THR A 2 -37.58 11.40 -24.73
N THR A 3 -38.00 10.35 -24.02
CA THR A 3 -37.95 10.33 -22.55
C THR A 3 -36.49 10.34 -22.10
N ALA A 4 -36.03 11.48 -21.57
CA ALA A 4 -34.71 11.63 -20.96
C ALA A 4 -34.58 10.60 -19.81
N LYS A 5 -33.66 9.63 -19.97
CA LYS A 5 -33.31 8.67 -18.90
C LYS A 5 -32.83 9.47 -17.68
N LYS A 6 -33.56 9.34 -16.55
CA LYS A 6 -33.07 9.89 -15.26
C LYS A 6 -31.65 9.43 -15.00
N PRO A 7 -30.71 10.33 -14.68
CA PRO A 7 -29.34 9.96 -14.36
C PRO A 7 -29.34 8.96 -13.19
N LYS A 8 -28.67 7.82 -13.37
CA LYS A 8 -28.52 6.82 -12.29
C LYS A 8 -27.81 7.51 -11.13
N LYS A 9 -28.44 7.53 -9.95
CA LYS A 9 -27.79 8.01 -8.72
C LYS A 9 -26.44 7.31 -8.58
N GLN A 10 -25.36 8.06 -8.63
CA GLN A 10 -24.01 7.56 -8.42
C GLN A 10 -23.93 7.07 -6.97
N LYS A 11 -23.64 5.77 -6.79
CA LYS A 11 -23.43 5.21 -5.44
C LYS A 11 -22.07 5.66 -4.94
N LEU A 12 -22.05 6.35 -3.82
CA LEU A 12 -20.80 6.64 -3.10
C LEU A 12 -20.03 5.34 -2.86
N ARG A 13 -18.73 5.35 -3.14
CA ARG A 13 -17.88 4.16 -3.02
C ARG A 13 -16.53 4.56 -2.40
N ASN A 14 -15.87 3.57 -1.81
CA ASN A 14 -14.50 3.74 -1.29
C ASN A 14 -14.41 4.86 -0.23
N ALA A 15 -13.44 5.79 -0.38
CA ALA A 15 -13.18 6.86 0.57
C ALA A 15 -14.38 7.77 0.82
N GLU A 16 -15.15 8.09 -0.23
CA GLU A 16 -16.36 8.92 -0.14
C GLU A 16 -17.41 8.30 0.78
N TYR A 17 -17.64 7.00 0.69
CA TYR A 17 -18.61 6.28 1.53
C TYR A 17 -18.27 6.37 3.02
N TYR A 18 -16.99 6.42 3.35
CA TYR A 18 -16.50 6.49 4.72
C TYR A 18 -16.13 7.93 5.16
N ASN A 19 -16.50 8.95 4.40
CA ASN A 19 -16.19 10.37 4.68
C ASN A 19 -14.67 10.64 4.82
N LEU A 20 -13.83 9.92 4.06
CA LEU A 20 -12.37 10.05 4.10
C LEU A 20 -11.82 10.82 2.90
N GLN A 21 -12.62 11.10 1.87
CA GLN A 21 -12.12 11.73 0.65
C GLN A 21 -11.48 13.08 0.94
N GLU A 22 -12.16 13.97 1.67
CA GLU A 22 -11.62 15.27 2.05
C GLU A 22 -10.32 15.16 2.87
N THR A 23 -10.24 14.16 3.77
CA THR A 23 -9.04 13.89 4.55
C THR A 23 -7.86 13.52 3.63
N PHE A 24 -8.10 12.64 2.66
CA PHE A 24 -7.04 12.20 1.72
C PHE A 24 -6.64 13.32 0.76
N ASP A 25 -7.59 14.12 0.28
CA ASP A 25 -7.32 15.28 -0.56
C ASP A 25 -6.49 16.33 0.20
N THR A 26 -6.80 16.54 1.49
CA THR A 26 -6.03 17.43 2.38
C THR A 26 -4.62 16.91 2.58
N LEU A 27 -4.42 15.59 2.83
CA LEU A 27 -3.11 14.99 2.97
C LEU A 27 -2.27 15.16 1.68
N PHE A 28 -2.88 15.00 0.52
CA PHE A 28 -2.23 15.20 -0.77
C PHE A 28 -1.81 16.67 -0.95
N ALA A 29 -2.73 17.62 -0.73
CA ALA A 29 -2.47 19.05 -0.88
C ALA A 29 -1.37 19.51 0.10
N ASP A 30 -1.49 19.14 1.36
CA ASP A 30 -0.51 19.46 2.40
C ASP A 30 0.87 18.88 2.08
N SER A 31 0.92 17.65 1.53
CA SER A 31 2.18 17.07 1.08
C SER A 31 2.77 17.84 -0.08
N LYS A 32 1.97 18.19 -1.08
CA LYS A 32 2.40 18.99 -2.23
C LYS A 32 3.03 20.32 -1.77
N ASP A 33 2.44 20.95 -0.78
CA ASP A 33 2.90 22.20 -0.17
C ASP A 33 4.12 22.02 0.77
N GLY A 34 4.61 20.78 0.94
CA GLY A 34 5.81 20.50 1.74
C GLY A 34 5.56 20.49 3.25
N LYS A 35 4.31 20.39 3.71
CA LYS A 35 3.99 20.26 5.13
C LYS A 35 4.52 18.96 5.72
N ARG A 36 4.68 18.94 7.05
CA ARG A 36 5.20 17.81 7.81
C ARG A 36 4.08 17.15 8.60
N PHE A 37 4.01 15.83 8.55
CA PHE A 37 2.97 15.02 9.18
C PHE A 37 3.52 14.36 10.44
N THR A 38 3.18 14.91 11.60
CA THR A 38 3.65 14.40 12.92
C THR A 38 2.59 13.61 13.67
N LYS A 39 1.32 13.62 13.20
CA LYS A 39 0.17 13.01 13.87
C LYS A 39 -0.72 12.28 12.83
N LEU A 40 -0.20 11.20 12.24
CA LEU A 40 -0.94 10.36 11.29
C LEU A 40 -1.69 9.23 11.98
N MET A 41 -1.22 8.78 13.14
CA MET A 41 -1.84 7.68 13.88
C MET A 41 -3.33 7.89 14.18
N PRO A 42 -3.82 9.08 14.57
CA PRO A 42 -5.26 9.30 14.76
C PRO A 42 -6.10 9.02 13.51
N ILE A 43 -5.61 9.35 12.32
CA ILE A 43 -6.29 9.06 11.04
C ILE A 43 -6.25 7.55 10.77
N ILE A 44 -5.08 6.92 10.95
CA ILE A 44 -4.88 5.47 10.74
C ILE A 44 -5.81 4.66 11.66
N LEU A 45 -5.99 5.09 12.91
CA LEU A 45 -6.81 4.43 13.93
C LEU A 45 -8.28 4.84 13.90
N SER A 46 -8.70 5.73 13.00
CA SER A 46 -10.11 6.10 12.85
C SER A 46 -10.94 4.90 12.40
N GLU A 47 -12.16 4.81 12.88
CA GLU A 47 -13.11 3.76 12.54
C GLU A 47 -13.34 3.72 11.02
N GLN A 48 -13.54 4.87 10.42
CA GLN A 48 -13.75 5.04 8.98
C GLN A 48 -12.59 4.44 8.16
N ASN A 49 -11.36 4.73 8.58
CA ASN A 49 -10.15 4.23 7.90
C ASN A 49 -10.02 2.71 8.04
N ILE A 50 -10.30 2.16 9.21
CA ILE A 50 -10.23 0.72 9.46
C ILE A 50 -11.30 -0.03 8.65
N CYS A 51 -12.55 0.48 8.62
CA CYS A 51 -13.63 -0.11 7.83
C CYS A 51 -13.35 -0.04 6.33
N LEU A 52 -12.80 1.07 5.84
CA LEU A 52 -12.35 1.19 4.45
C LEU A 52 -11.22 0.20 4.14
N ALA A 53 -10.25 0.04 5.04
CA ALA A 53 -9.15 -0.91 4.88
C ALA A 53 -9.64 -2.35 4.78
N TYR A 54 -10.57 -2.75 5.64
CA TYR A 54 -11.20 -4.07 5.56
C TYR A 54 -11.92 -4.27 4.23
N ARG A 55 -12.69 -3.29 3.78
CA ARG A 55 -13.38 -3.34 2.48
C ARG A 55 -12.42 -3.51 1.31
N ASN A 56 -11.31 -2.76 1.30
CA ASN A 56 -10.29 -2.84 0.26
C ASN A 56 -9.59 -4.20 0.28
N LEU A 57 -9.21 -4.68 1.47
CA LEU A 57 -8.61 -5.99 1.65
C LEU A 57 -9.54 -7.11 1.17
N LYS A 58 -10.86 -7.04 1.47
CA LYS A 58 -11.85 -8.04 1.05
C LYS A 58 -11.97 -8.15 -0.47
N LYS A 59 -11.78 -7.05 -1.21
CA LYS A 59 -11.81 -7.04 -2.68
C LYS A 59 -10.54 -7.62 -3.31
N ASN A 60 -9.43 -7.64 -2.60
CA ASN A 60 -8.17 -8.13 -3.11
C ASN A 60 -8.22 -9.65 -3.35
N SER A 61 -7.81 -10.10 -4.54
CA SER A 61 -7.78 -11.53 -4.90
C SER A 61 -6.91 -12.35 -3.93
N GLY A 62 -5.81 -11.77 -3.43
CA GLY A 62 -4.93 -12.38 -2.43
C GLY A 62 -5.55 -12.55 -1.03
N SER A 63 -6.72 -11.95 -0.75
CA SER A 63 -7.38 -12.02 0.57
C SER A 63 -7.76 -13.45 0.99
N LYS A 64 -7.90 -14.37 0.03
CA LYS A 64 -8.19 -15.79 0.23
C LYS A 64 -6.93 -16.63 0.50
N THR A 65 -5.75 -16.05 0.37
CA THR A 65 -4.48 -16.76 0.60
C THR A 65 -4.08 -16.59 2.07
N ALA A 66 -3.90 -17.69 2.78
CA ALA A 66 -3.56 -17.68 4.20
C ALA A 66 -2.08 -17.35 4.45
N GLY A 67 -1.79 -16.63 5.54
CA GLY A 67 -0.45 -16.45 6.09
C GLY A 67 0.03 -17.68 6.88
N THR A 68 0.92 -17.46 7.84
CA THR A 68 1.44 -18.50 8.76
C THR A 68 0.38 -19.00 9.73
N ASP A 69 -0.58 -18.17 10.09
CA ASP A 69 -1.71 -18.46 11.00
C ASP A 69 -2.85 -19.26 10.35
N LYS A 70 -2.71 -19.61 9.05
CA LYS A 70 -3.71 -20.30 8.24
C LYS A 70 -5.06 -19.58 8.12
N LYS A 71 -5.15 -18.30 8.53
CA LYS A 71 -6.36 -17.48 8.44
C LYS A 71 -6.43 -16.71 7.12
N THR A 72 -7.66 -16.49 6.65
CA THR A 72 -7.98 -15.75 5.44
C THR A 72 -9.02 -14.68 5.73
N ILE A 73 -9.43 -13.92 4.72
CA ILE A 73 -10.50 -12.92 4.88
C ILE A 73 -11.79 -13.49 5.45
N LYS A 74 -12.11 -14.76 5.17
CA LYS A 74 -13.30 -15.43 5.72
C LYS A 74 -13.33 -15.44 7.24
N ASN A 75 -12.18 -15.50 7.90
CA ASN A 75 -12.11 -15.46 9.35
C ASN A 75 -12.44 -14.07 9.92
N LEU A 76 -12.25 -13.01 9.12
CA LEU A 76 -12.62 -11.64 9.51
C LEU A 76 -14.09 -11.32 9.15
N GLU A 77 -14.75 -12.11 8.30
CA GLU A 77 -16.14 -11.88 7.92
C GLU A 77 -17.15 -12.08 9.06
N THR A 78 -16.75 -12.82 10.08
CA THR A 78 -17.54 -13.01 11.31
C THR A 78 -17.40 -11.88 12.32
N TRP A 79 -16.45 -10.97 12.10
CA TRP A 79 -16.19 -9.84 13.01
C TRP A 79 -17.15 -8.69 12.71
N THR A 80 -17.62 -8.04 13.77
CA THR A 80 -18.34 -6.76 13.65
C THR A 80 -17.37 -5.63 13.32
N GLU A 81 -17.89 -4.48 12.87
CA GLU A 81 -17.06 -3.27 12.70
C GLU A 81 -16.37 -2.88 14.01
N PHE A 82 -17.08 -3.02 15.13
CA PHE A 82 -16.51 -2.77 16.47
C PHE A 82 -15.32 -3.70 16.76
N ASP A 83 -15.45 -5.01 16.49
CA ASP A 83 -14.36 -5.98 16.71
C ASP A 83 -13.13 -5.64 15.88
N LEU A 84 -13.34 -5.29 14.60
CA LEU A 84 -12.26 -4.87 13.70
C LEU A 84 -11.51 -3.65 14.24
N VAL A 85 -12.27 -2.63 14.69
CA VAL A 85 -11.71 -1.37 15.21
C VAL A 85 -10.93 -1.63 16.50
N GLN A 86 -11.51 -2.37 17.44
CA GLN A 86 -10.83 -2.69 18.71
C GLN A 86 -9.57 -3.52 18.47
N TYR A 87 -9.63 -4.49 17.58
CA TYR A 87 -8.48 -5.32 17.24
C TYR A 87 -7.32 -4.49 16.68
N VAL A 88 -7.60 -3.66 15.66
CA VAL A 88 -6.55 -2.82 15.02
C VAL A 88 -5.95 -1.84 16.02
N ARG A 89 -6.78 -1.16 16.83
CA ARG A 89 -6.32 -0.23 17.86
C ARG A 89 -5.44 -0.93 18.91
N LYS A 90 -5.86 -2.08 19.39
CA LYS A 90 -5.08 -2.89 20.36
C LYS A 90 -3.75 -3.33 19.77
N ARG A 91 -3.74 -3.81 18.53
CA ARG A 91 -2.52 -4.26 17.85
C ARG A 91 -1.54 -3.13 17.57
N LEU A 92 -2.00 -1.96 17.18
CA LEU A 92 -1.15 -0.81 16.87
C LEU A 92 -0.66 -0.06 18.13
N HIS A 93 -1.23 -0.34 19.30
CA HIS A 93 -0.70 0.19 20.56
C HIS A 93 0.71 -0.34 20.86
N TRP A 94 0.95 -1.61 20.60
CA TRP A 94 2.26 -2.27 20.68
C TRP A 94 2.39 -3.26 19.52
N TYR A 95 2.84 -2.74 18.37
CA TYR A 95 2.83 -3.54 17.15
C TYR A 95 4.01 -4.50 17.07
N VAL A 96 3.71 -5.78 17.03
CA VAL A 96 4.64 -6.87 16.72
C VAL A 96 4.08 -7.62 15.52
N PRO A 97 4.72 -7.60 14.35
CA PRO A 97 4.27 -8.33 13.17
C PRO A 97 4.34 -9.85 13.42
N GLN A 98 3.41 -10.58 12.80
CA GLN A 98 3.51 -12.03 12.77
C GLN A 98 4.47 -12.49 11.67
N PRO A 99 5.06 -13.71 11.78
CA PRO A 99 5.94 -14.21 10.75
C PRO A 99 5.27 -14.27 9.38
N VAL A 100 6.02 -13.91 8.35
CA VAL A 100 5.57 -13.91 6.96
C VAL A 100 5.78 -15.30 6.37
N ARG A 101 4.75 -15.89 5.75
CA ARG A 101 4.86 -17.18 5.06
C ARG A 101 5.55 -17.00 3.71
N ARG A 102 6.67 -17.69 3.48
CA ARG A 102 7.36 -17.69 2.19
C ARG A 102 6.79 -18.73 1.25
N VAL A 103 6.59 -18.36 -0.02
CA VAL A 103 6.18 -19.24 -1.11
C VAL A 103 7.03 -18.91 -2.33
N GLU A 104 7.55 -19.94 -2.99
CA GLU A 104 8.30 -19.80 -4.24
C GLU A 104 7.34 -19.94 -5.43
N ILE A 105 7.27 -18.91 -6.27
CA ILE A 105 6.44 -18.93 -7.48
C ILE A 105 7.33 -19.16 -8.69
N PRO A 106 7.05 -20.17 -9.55
CA PRO A 106 7.79 -20.37 -10.77
C PRO A 106 7.68 -19.18 -11.72
N LYS A 107 8.76 -18.87 -12.42
CA LYS A 107 8.79 -17.90 -13.54
C LYS A 107 8.93 -18.68 -14.86
N ASP A 108 8.51 -18.04 -15.95
CA ASP A 108 8.57 -18.62 -17.31
C ASP A 108 9.99 -19.02 -17.76
N ASN A 109 11.02 -18.43 -17.15
CA ASN A 109 12.43 -18.71 -17.42
C ASN A 109 13.04 -19.81 -16.53
N GLY A 110 12.23 -20.63 -15.85
CA GLY A 110 12.66 -21.73 -14.97
C GLY A 110 13.21 -21.29 -13.60
N LYS A 111 13.28 -19.99 -13.31
CA LYS A 111 13.65 -19.45 -12.00
C LYS A 111 12.42 -19.33 -11.10
N THR A 112 12.64 -19.23 -9.80
CA THR A 112 11.56 -18.94 -8.84
C THR A 112 11.58 -17.47 -8.41
N ARG A 113 10.44 -16.99 -7.96
CA ARG A 113 10.28 -15.70 -7.32
C ARG A 113 9.76 -15.92 -5.90
N PRO A 114 10.52 -15.51 -4.87
CA PRO A 114 10.04 -15.60 -3.51
C PRO A 114 8.91 -14.60 -3.27
N LEU A 115 7.78 -15.08 -2.75
CA LEU A 115 6.65 -14.29 -2.33
C LEU A 115 6.49 -14.40 -0.83
N GLY A 116 6.38 -13.28 -0.14
CA GLY A 116 6.10 -13.23 1.29
C GLY A 116 4.61 -12.93 1.53
N ILE A 117 3.92 -13.82 2.23
CA ILE A 117 2.49 -13.68 2.53
C ILE A 117 2.32 -13.38 4.02
N PRO A 118 2.06 -12.12 4.41
CA PRO A 118 1.73 -11.77 5.80
C PRO A 118 0.38 -12.38 6.21
N THR A 119 0.13 -12.47 7.51
CA THR A 119 -1.19 -12.88 8.00
C THR A 119 -2.28 -11.90 7.56
N ILE A 120 -3.52 -12.37 7.50
CA ILE A 120 -4.64 -11.52 7.05
C ILE A 120 -4.85 -10.31 7.95
N THR A 121 -4.56 -10.46 9.24
CA THR A 121 -4.65 -9.38 10.22
C THR A 121 -3.53 -8.36 10.07
N ASP A 122 -2.30 -8.78 9.76
CA ASP A 122 -1.22 -7.85 9.46
C ASP A 122 -1.45 -7.12 8.13
N ARG A 123 -2.02 -7.80 7.11
CA ARG A 123 -2.45 -7.13 5.87
C ARG A 123 -3.54 -6.10 6.10
N LEU A 124 -4.46 -6.33 7.06
CA LEU A 124 -5.44 -5.31 7.44
C LEU A 124 -4.75 -4.07 8.04
N ILE A 125 -3.77 -4.26 8.91
CA ILE A 125 -2.98 -3.18 9.50
C ILE A 125 -2.17 -2.44 8.43
N GLN A 126 -1.51 -3.17 7.52
CA GLN A 126 -0.79 -2.61 6.39
C GLN A 126 -1.71 -1.76 5.51
N GLN A 127 -2.92 -2.24 5.23
CA GLN A 127 -3.91 -1.50 4.45
C GLN A 127 -4.37 -0.21 5.15
N CYS A 128 -4.56 -0.24 6.49
CA CYS A 128 -4.89 0.98 7.25
C CYS A 128 -3.80 2.05 7.13
N ILE A 129 -2.54 1.65 7.07
CA ILE A 129 -1.40 2.55 6.94
C ILE A 129 -1.25 3.01 5.49
N LEU A 130 -1.34 2.08 4.52
CA LEU A 130 -1.15 2.35 3.10
C LEU A 130 -2.07 3.48 2.62
N GLN A 131 -3.37 3.39 2.89
CA GLN A 131 -4.34 4.37 2.37
C GLN A 131 -4.20 5.79 2.96
N VAL A 132 -3.53 5.93 4.10
CA VAL A 132 -3.17 7.23 4.68
C VAL A 132 -1.83 7.74 4.12
N LEU A 133 -0.87 6.85 3.85
CA LEU A 133 0.42 7.22 3.28
C LEU A 133 0.36 7.47 1.77
N GLU A 134 -0.52 6.78 1.06
CA GLU A 134 -0.64 6.85 -0.40
C GLU A 134 -0.81 8.29 -0.91
N PRO A 135 -1.76 9.12 -0.45
CA PRO A 135 -1.91 10.49 -0.91
C PRO A 135 -0.68 11.36 -0.59
N ILE A 136 -0.01 11.13 0.54
CA ILE A 136 1.22 11.85 0.90
C ILE A 136 2.36 11.52 -0.06
N CYS A 137 2.53 10.24 -0.39
CA CYS A 137 3.57 9.78 -1.30
C CYS A 137 3.29 10.18 -2.75
N GLU A 138 2.02 10.05 -3.20
CA GLU A 138 1.58 10.42 -4.54
C GLU A 138 1.92 11.87 -4.89
N ALA A 139 1.78 12.80 -3.94
CA ALA A 139 2.12 14.21 -4.11
C ALA A 139 3.62 14.45 -4.37
N LYS A 140 4.48 13.47 -4.07
CA LYS A 140 5.95 13.55 -4.20
C LYS A 140 6.52 12.75 -5.37
N PHE A 141 5.75 11.81 -5.91
CA PHE A 141 6.22 11.00 -7.02
C PHE A 141 6.31 11.81 -8.32
N HIS A 142 7.35 11.51 -9.10
CA HIS A 142 7.53 12.16 -10.38
C HIS A 142 6.40 11.82 -11.36
N ASP A 143 5.97 12.79 -12.17
CA ASP A 143 4.82 12.66 -13.08
C ASP A 143 4.98 11.54 -14.12
N LYS A 144 6.20 11.22 -14.50
CA LYS A 144 6.53 10.14 -15.45
C LYS A 144 6.78 8.79 -14.77
N SER A 145 6.47 8.63 -13.48
CA SER A 145 6.45 7.34 -12.79
C SER A 145 5.06 6.72 -12.90
N PHE A 146 4.95 5.49 -13.39
CA PHE A 146 3.66 4.85 -13.69
C PHE A 146 3.41 3.57 -12.89
N GLY A 147 4.46 2.89 -12.41
CA GLY A 147 4.34 1.60 -11.74
C GLY A 147 3.64 1.69 -10.39
N PHE A 148 2.65 0.82 -10.15
CA PHE A 148 1.93 0.64 -8.89
C PHE A 148 1.30 1.91 -8.30
N ARG A 149 0.94 2.88 -9.13
CA ARG A 149 0.32 4.13 -8.70
C ARG A 149 -1.17 4.16 -9.05
N PRO A 150 -2.03 4.78 -8.21
CA PRO A 150 -3.43 4.98 -8.54
C PRO A 150 -3.59 5.82 -9.81
N ASN A 151 -4.60 5.49 -10.59
CA ASN A 151 -4.93 6.20 -11.86
C ASN A 151 -3.78 6.25 -12.88
N ARG A 152 -2.80 5.36 -12.80
CA ARG A 152 -1.69 5.19 -13.74
C ARG A 152 -1.73 3.77 -14.32
N SER A 153 -1.36 3.62 -15.59
CA SER A 153 -1.39 2.33 -16.28
C SER A 153 -0.18 2.16 -17.19
N GLN A 154 0.01 0.93 -17.68
CA GLN A 154 1.03 0.63 -18.69
C GLN A 154 0.78 1.42 -19.97
N GLU A 155 -0.47 1.56 -20.39
CA GLU A 155 -0.88 2.31 -21.58
C GLU A 155 -0.49 3.77 -21.45
N ASN A 156 -0.64 4.38 -20.26
CA ASN A 156 -0.16 5.74 -20.01
C ASN A 156 1.36 5.85 -20.18
N ALA A 157 2.12 4.87 -19.68
CA ALA A 157 3.57 4.84 -19.81
C ALA A 157 3.98 4.74 -21.30
N VAL A 158 3.36 3.82 -22.05
CA VAL A 158 3.60 3.65 -23.49
C VAL A 158 3.25 4.93 -24.28
N ALA A 159 2.10 5.55 -23.99
CA ALA A 159 1.68 6.79 -24.64
C ALA A 159 2.69 7.93 -24.41
N VAL A 160 3.24 8.04 -23.19
CA VAL A 160 4.27 9.05 -22.89
C VAL A 160 5.57 8.74 -23.65
N ALA A 161 6.03 7.47 -23.65
CA ALA A 161 7.22 7.06 -24.39
C ALA A 161 7.09 7.36 -25.88
N TYR A 162 5.94 7.03 -26.47
CA TYR A 162 5.63 7.32 -27.87
C TYR A 162 5.63 8.83 -28.17
N ALA A 163 5.02 9.63 -27.30
CA ALA A 163 5.00 11.08 -27.44
C ALA A 163 6.42 11.70 -27.37
N LEU A 164 7.29 11.18 -26.50
CA LEU A 164 8.69 11.61 -26.40
C LEU A 164 9.47 11.27 -27.65
N ALA A 165 9.31 10.07 -28.21
CA ALA A 165 9.97 9.63 -29.42
C ALA A 165 9.54 10.47 -30.64
N GLN A 166 8.23 10.66 -30.84
CA GLN A 166 7.70 11.32 -32.03
C GLN A 166 7.69 12.86 -31.95
N ARG A 167 7.25 13.43 -30.80
CA ARG A 167 7.08 14.88 -30.71
C ARG A 167 8.36 15.62 -30.35
N GLN A 168 9.27 14.95 -29.62
CA GLN A 168 10.52 15.55 -29.14
C GLN A 168 11.75 15.01 -29.85
N ASN A 169 11.57 14.18 -30.90
CA ASN A 169 12.66 13.58 -31.71
C ASN A 169 13.71 12.85 -30.84
N LEU A 170 13.30 12.21 -29.76
CA LEU A 170 14.19 11.43 -28.90
C LEU A 170 14.32 10.01 -29.46
N HIS A 171 15.40 9.75 -30.20
CA HIS A 171 15.61 8.47 -30.89
C HIS A 171 16.46 7.47 -30.12
N TYR A 172 17.06 7.89 -29.01
CA TYR A 172 17.88 6.99 -28.18
C TYR A 172 17.10 6.57 -26.95
N VAL A 173 17.09 5.26 -26.69
CA VAL A 173 16.46 4.66 -25.51
C VAL A 173 17.54 4.01 -24.64
N VAL A 174 17.63 4.41 -23.38
CA VAL A 174 18.50 3.79 -22.39
C VAL A 174 17.62 3.02 -21.42
N ASP A 175 17.79 1.70 -21.39
CA ASP A 175 17.09 0.82 -20.46
C ASP A 175 17.94 0.61 -19.20
N LEU A 176 17.36 0.89 -18.02
CA LEU A 176 18.00 0.76 -16.72
C LEU A 176 17.12 -0.06 -15.80
N ASP A 177 17.66 -1.13 -15.21
CA ASP A 177 17.00 -1.97 -14.23
C ASP A 177 17.85 -2.16 -12.97
N ILE A 178 17.21 -2.19 -11.81
CA ILE A 178 17.91 -2.43 -10.54
C ILE A 178 17.75 -3.90 -10.18
N LYS A 179 18.83 -4.67 -10.32
CA LYS A 179 18.86 -6.09 -9.98
C LYS A 179 18.49 -6.34 -8.52
N GLY A 180 17.46 -7.15 -8.32
CA GLY A 180 17.03 -7.57 -6.98
C GLY A 180 16.61 -6.40 -6.08
N PHE A 181 15.90 -5.40 -6.63
CA PHE A 181 15.53 -4.19 -5.91
C PHE A 181 14.87 -4.49 -4.56
N PHE A 182 13.82 -5.30 -4.54
CA PHE A 182 13.07 -5.61 -3.32
C PHE A 182 13.92 -6.36 -2.28
N ASP A 183 14.84 -7.21 -2.71
CA ASP A 183 15.72 -7.97 -1.82
C ASP A 183 16.84 -7.11 -1.20
N ASN A 184 17.09 -5.92 -1.76
CA ASN A 184 18.19 -5.03 -1.37
C ASN A 184 17.73 -3.69 -0.78
N VAL A 185 16.44 -3.47 -0.53
CA VAL A 185 15.95 -2.25 0.12
C VAL A 185 16.56 -2.11 1.51
N ASN A 186 17.35 -1.06 1.72
CA ASN A 186 17.90 -0.77 3.04
C ASN A 186 16.83 -0.12 3.91
N HIS A 187 16.46 -0.76 5.02
CA HIS A 187 15.39 -0.33 5.93
C HIS A 187 15.64 1.09 6.47
N GLY A 188 16.86 1.38 6.90
CA GLY A 188 17.22 2.71 7.42
C GLY A 188 17.16 3.81 6.35
N LYS A 189 17.55 3.51 5.10
CA LYS A 189 17.40 4.45 3.97
C LYS A 189 15.93 4.73 3.67
N LEU A 190 15.10 3.69 3.62
CA LEU A 190 13.67 3.83 3.38
C LEU A 190 13.00 4.72 4.43
N LEU A 191 13.24 4.47 5.71
CA LEU A 191 12.70 5.30 6.79
C LEU A 191 13.18 6.76 6.72
N ARG A 192 14.44 6.99 6.34
CA ARG A 192 14.95 8.35 6.11
C ARG A 192 14.28 9.03 4.90
N GLN A 193 14.02 8.29 3.83
CA GLN A 193 13.26 8.80 2.69
C GLN A 193 11.83 9.17 3.08
N MET A 194 11.14 8.31 3.86
CA MET A 194 9.82 8.65 4.41
C MET A 194 9.86 9.93 5.25
N TRP A 195 10.89 10.08 6.09
CA TRP A 195 11.09 11.29 6.88
C TRP A 195 11.32 12.53 6.00
N SER A 196 12.09 12.41 4.92
CA SER A 196 12.44 13.52 4.04
C SER A 196 11.24 14.02 3.23
N ILE A 197 10.31 13.14 2.86
CA ILE A 197 9.06 13.53 2.16
C ILE A 197 7.99 14.09 3.11
N GLY A 198 8.29 14.20 4.41
CA GLY A 198 7.42 14.86 5.39
C GLY A 198 6.73 13.92 6.38
N ILE A 199 6.86 12.59 6.28
CA ILE A 199 6.27 11.64 7.23
C ILE A 199 7.13 11.60 8.49
N ARG A 200 6.71 12.35 9.53
CA ARG A 200 7.47 12.54 10.78
C ARG A 200 6.74 12.04 12.03
N ASP A 201 5.72 11.25 11.87
CA ASP A 201 5.06 10.54 12.97
C ASP A 201 5.97 9.39 13.44
N LYS A 202 6.59 9.58 14.61
CA LYS A 202 7.59 8.63 15.15
C LYS A 202 6.96 7.27 15.47
N GLN A 203 5.70 7.25 15.94
CA GLN A 203 5.00 6.01 16.23
C GLN A 203 4.74 5.23 14.93
N LEU A 204 4.27 5.89 13.89
CA LEU A 204 4.08 5.28 12.57
C LEU A 204 5.39 4.74 12.01
N LEU A 205 6.47 5.51 12.04
CA LEU A 205 7.79 5.07 11.55
C LEU A 205 8.33 3.87 12.34
N SER A 206 8.07 3.79 13.65
CA SER A 206 8.41 2.62 14.46
C SER A 206 7.62 1.39 14.02
N ILE A 207 6.33 1.53 13.72
CA ILE A 207 5.48 0.45 13.21
C ILE A 207 5.97 -0.03 11.84
N VAL A 208 6.26 0.89 10.92
CA VAL A 208 6.84 0.56 9.60
C VAL A 208 8.18 -0.16 9.74
N SER A 209 9.04 0.31 10.66
CA SER A 209 10.31 -0.36 10.97
C SER A 209 10.10 -1.80 11.46
N ALA A 210 9.10 -2.04 12.31
CA ALA A 210 8.76 -3.38 12.76
C ALA A 210 8.24 -4.26 11.61
N MET A 211 7.42 -3.70 10.71
CA MET A 211 6.94 -4.42 9.51
C MET A 211 8.07 -4.85 8.59
N LEU A 212 9.05 -3.97 8.36
CA LEU A 212 10.22 -4.27 7.52
C LEU A 212 11.11 -5.38 8.11
N LYS A 213 11.12 -5.51 9.44
CA LYS A 213 11.88 -6.51 10.19
C LYS A 213 11.04 -7.75 10.56
N ALA A 214 9.84 -7.90 9.99
CA ALA A 214 9.00 -9.06 10.25
C ALA A 214 9.77 -10.35 9.91
N GLU A 215 9.71 -11.34 10.81
CA GLU A 215 10.32 -12.64 10.60
C GLU A 215 9.77 -13.29 9.33
N VAL A 216 10.64 -13.87 8.52
CA VAL A 216 10.25 -14.73 7.40
C VAL A 216 10.33 -16.19 7.88
N ALA A 217 9.19 -16.86 7.91
CA ALA A 217 9.08 -18.22 8.43
C ALA A 217 10.09 -19.17 7.75
N GLY A 218 10.90 -19.85 8.57
CA GLY A 218 11.95 -20.76 8.12
C GLY A 218 13.25 -20.10 7.64
N ILE A 219 13.35 -18.73 7.70
CA ILE A 219 14.56 -18.00 7.28
C ILE A 219 15.07 -17.12 8.41
N GLY A 220 14.17 -16.49 9.20
CA GLY A 220 14.52 -15.57 10.28
C GLY A 220 14.24 -14.11 9.96
N PHE A 221 14.94 -13.22 10.66
CA PHE A 221 14.71 -11.76 10.58
C PHE A 221 15.57 -11.15 9.46
N PRO A 222 14.96 -10.41 8.51
CA PRO A 222 15.70 -9.78 7.42
C PRO A 222 16.41 -8.51 7.88
N ASP A 223 17.70 -8.37 7.51
CA ASP A 223 18.46 -7.12 7.71
C ASP A 223 18.15 -6.06 6.64
N LYS A 224 17.69 -6.50 5.49
CA LYS A 224 17.34 -5.67 4.32
C LYS A 224 16.26 -6.34 3.48
N GLY A 225 15.73 -5.61 2.55
CA GLY A 225 14.70 -6.09 1.63
C GLY A 225 13.29 -5.94 2.19
N THR A 226 12.33 -6.16 1.32
CA THR A 226 10.90 -6.20 1.65
C THR A 226 10.30 -7.46 1.05
N PRO A 227 9.47 -8.22 1.80
CA PRO A 227 8.82 -9.40 1.23
C PRO A 227 7.89 -8.96 0.11
N GLN A 228 8.08 -9.53 -1.10
CA GLN A 228 7.17 -9.30 -2.22
C GLN A 228 5.84 -9.99 -1.91
N GLY A 229 4.73 -9.24 -1.93
CA GLY A 229 3.38 -9.76 -1.67
C GLY A 229 2.73 -9.28 -0.38
N GLY A 230 3.39 -8.39 0.37
CA GLY A 230 2.73 -7.47 1.30
C GLY A 230 1.90 -6.41 0.53
N LEU A 231 1.18 -5.59 1.26
CA LEU A 231 0.45 -4.44 0.71
C LEU A 231 1.38 -3.25 0.53
#